data_ce8a8b9845f60b42bb6ef565a2666127
#
_entry.id   ce8a8b9845f60b42bb6ef565a2666127
#
_cell.length_a   1.000
_cell.length_b   1.000
_cell.length_c   1.000
_cell.angle_alpha   90.00
_cell.angle_beta   90.00
_cell.angle_gamma   90.00
#
_symmetry.space_group_name_H-M   'P 1'
#
loop_
_entity.id
_entity.type
_entity.pdbx_description
1 polymer ?
#
loop_
_entity_poly.entity_id
_entity_poly.type
_entity_poly.pdbx_seq_one_letter_code
_entity_poly.pdbx_strand_id
1 'polypeptide(L)'
;CVTLIGDEAMTHRVHAELSSRWGAMLQLYHWPHDSSPAHWLTIQDVKVTKARAVDELVRRIGTEDCEVTAFGDQINDVEMLSSADRGIAVANATAELRALATQVIGSNTEDSVAQFLRRDWADTAR
;
A
#
# COMPACT_ATOMS: atom_id res chain seq x y z
N CYS A 1 -6.78 12.93 -0.07
CA CYS A 1 -7.27 11.68 -0.66
C CYS A 1 -8.81 11.72 -0.67
N VAL A 2 -9.42 11.38 -1.80
CA VAL A 2 -10.88 11.25 -1.99
C VAL A 2 -11.15 9.85 -2.56
N THR A 3 -12.16 9.16 -2.03
CA THR A 3 -12.60 7.88 -2.57
C THR A 3 -14.01 8.01 -3.12
N LEU A 4 -14.19 7.66 -4.40
CA LEU A 4 -15.47 7.52 -5.06
C LEU A 4 -15.85 6.04 -5.05
N ILE A 5 -17.11 5.77 -4.67
CA ILE A 5 -17.69 4.43 -4.68
C ILE A 5 -18.89 4.44 -5.63
N GLY A 6 -18.93 3.52 -6.57
CA GLY A 6 -20.01 3.45 -7.53
C GLY A 6 -19.96 2.18 -8.37
N ASP A 7 -20.80 2.10 -9.41
CA ASP A 7 -20.68 1.02 -10.39
C ASP A 7 -19.40 1.14 -11.23
N GLU A 8 -19.01 0.04 -11.85
CA GLU A 8 -17.80 -0.04 -12.67
C GLU A 8 -17.79 1.00 -13.79
N ALA A 9 -18.88 1.17 -14.50
CA ALA A 9 -18.97 2.07 -15.65
C ALA A 9 -18.78 3.53 -15.23
N MET A 10 -19.38 3.94 -14.11
CA MET A 10 -19.23 5.29 -13.56
C MET A 10 -17.80 5.54 -13.10
N THR A 11 -17.23 4.65 -12.30
CA THR A 11 -15.87 4.81 -11.76
C THR A 11 -14.82 4.80 -12.88
N HIS A 12 -14.99 3.97 -13.92
CA HIS A 12 -14.12 3.99 -15.11
C HIS A 12 -14.21 5.31 -15.88
N ARG A 13 -15.41 5.87 -16.07
CA ARG A 13 -15.56 7.17 -16.75
C ARG A 13 -14.86 8.28 -15.99
N VAL A 14 -15.05 8.33 -14.66
CA VAL A 14 -14.38 9.33 -13.81
C VAL A 14 -12.86 9.14 -13.83
N HIS A 15 -12.38 7.91 -13.75
CA HIS A 15 -10.95 7.59 -13.86
C HIS A 15 -10.38 8.10 -15.18
N ALA A 16 -11.01 7.79 -16.32
CA ALA A 16 -10.55 8.23 -17.64
C ALA A 16 -10.52 9.75 -17.79
N GLU A 17 -11.57 10.43 -17.30
CA GLU A 17 -11.66 11.90 -17.31
C GLU A 17 -10.54 12.55 -16.49
N LEU A 18 -10.34 12.07 -15.26
CA LEU A 18 -9.29 12.58 -14.37
C LEU A 18 -7.89 12.29 -14.91
N SER A 19 -7.65 11.08 -15.42
CA SER A 19 -6.38 10.71 -16.05
C SER A 19 -6.05 11.61 -17.25
N SER A 20 -7.04 11.89 -18.08
CA SER A 20 -6.86 12.74 -19.27
C SER A 20 -6.52 14.19 -18.91
N ARG A 21 -7.16 14.75 -17.89
CA ARG A 21 -7.01 16.16 -17.52
C ARG A 21 -5.89 16.44 -16.53
N TRP A 22 -5.69 15.54 -15.58
CA TRP A 22 -4.80 15.76 -14.43
C TRP A 22 -3.90 14.57 -14.10
N GLY A 23 -3.72 13.61 -15.03
CA GLY A 23 -2.96 12.39 -14.78
C GLY A 23 -1.51 12.62 -14.33
N ALA A 24 -0.90 13.75 -14.71
CA ALA A 24 0.43 14.13 -14.22
C ALA A 24 0.44 14.61 -12.75
N MET A 25 -0.73 14.95 -12.18
CA MET A 25 -0.88 15.51 -10.84
C MET A 25 -1.57 14.56 -9.88
N LEU A 26 -2.26 13.54 -10.40
CA LEU A 26 -3.08 12.63 -9.61
C LEU A 26 -2.55 11.20 -9.69
N GLN A 27 -2.55 10.54 -8.56
CA GLN A 27 -2.46 9.10 -8.42
C GLN A 27 -3.88 8.54 -8.31
N LEU A 28 -4.24 7.64 -9.21
CA LEU A 28 -5.58 7.05 -9.30
C LEU A 28 -5.48 5.55 -9.10
N TYR A 29 -6.18 5.03 -8.10
CA TYR A 29 -6.30 3.60 -7.84
C TYR A 29 -7.74 3.17 -8.03
N HIS A 30 -7.98 2.17 -8.87
CA HIS A 30 -9.29 1.64 -9.18
C HIS A 30 -9.33 0.12 -8.99
N TRP A 31 -10.24 -0.38 -8.16
CA TRP A 31 -10.43 -1.80 -7.91
C TRP A 31 -11.87 -2.17 -7.54
N PRO A 32 -12.31 -3.44 -7.77
CA PRO A 32 -13.61 -3.92 -7.32
C PRO A 32 -13.68 -3.97 -5.79
N HIS A 33 -14.87 -3.83 -5.25
CA HIS A 33 -15.14 -4.05 -3.83
C HIS A 33 -15.31 -5.55 -3.56
N ASP A 34 -14.66 -6.09 -2.50
CA ASP A 34 -14.58 -7.54 -2.25
C ASP A 34 -15.94 -8.22 -2.00
N SER A 35 -16.95 -7.51 -1.51
CA SER A 35 -18.22 -8.08 -1.08
C SER A 35 -19.46 -7.42 -1.71
N SER A 36 -19.30 -6.59 -2.72
CA SER A 36 -20.42 -5.93 -3.42
C SER A 36 -20.07 -5.68 -4.89
N PRO A 37 -21.05 -5.43 -5.77
CA PRO A 37 -20.80 -5.08 -7.18
C PRO A 37 -20.23 -3.66 -7.36
N ALA A 38 -19.94 -2.95 -6.29
CA ALA A 38 -19.36 -1.62 -6.33
C ALA A 38 -17.87 -1.66 -6.70
N HIS A 39 -17.40 -0.56 -7.25
CA HIS A 39 -15.99 -0.28 -7.50
C HIS A 39 -15.53 0.93 -6.71
N TRP A 40 -14.28 0.90 -6.31
CA TRP A 40 -13.62 1.99 -5.60
C TRP A 40 -12.65 2.69 -6.55
N LEU A 41 -12.71 4.01 -6.55
CA LEU A 41 -11.72 4.86 -7.21
C LEU A 41 -11.15 5.81 -6.17
N THR A 42 -9.92 5.57 -5.77
CA THR A 42 -9.16 6.47 -4.87
C THR A 42 -8.37 7.46 -5.70
N ILE A 43 -8.52 8.72 -5.35
CA ILE A 43 -7.95 9.89 -6.03
C ILE A 43 -7.11 10.64 -5.01
N GLN A 44 -5.82 10.80 -5.30
CA GLN A 44 -4.92 11.56 -4.44
C GLN A 44 -3.89 12.34 -5.27
N ASP A 45 -3.26 13.33 -4.66
CA ASP A 45 -2.12 14.01 -5.27
C ASP A 45 -0.98 13.01 -5.47
N VAL A 46 -0.32 13.06 -6.63
CA VAL A 46 0.82 12.18 -6.96
C VAL A 46 1.98 12.28 -5.94
N LYS A 47 2.04 13.38 -5.19
CA LYS A 47 3.04 13.59 -4.12
C LYS A 47 2.63 13.02 -2.77
N VAL A 48 1.38 12.56 -2.62
CA VAL A 48 0.84 12.05 -1.35
C VAL A 48 0.74 10.54 -1.45
N THR A 49 1.87 9.85 -1.30
CA THR A 49 1.94 8.39 -1.29
C THR A 49 2.29 7.86 0.10
N LYS A 50 2.01 6.58 0.36
CA LYS A 50 2.38 5.92 1.63
C LYS A 50 3.91 5.94 1.82
N ALA A 51 4.67 5.72 0.75
CA ALA A 51 6.14 5.77 0.78
C ALA A 51 6.64 7.12 1.26
N ARG A 52 6.19 8.22 0.63
CA ARG A 52 6.57 9.57 1.04
C ARG A 52 6.16 9.93 2.46
N ALA A 53 5.03 9.40 2.93
CA ALA A 53 4.60 9.60 4.31
C ALA A 53 5.56 8.91 5.29
N VAL A 54 6.04 7.71 4.96
CA VAL A 54 7.04 6.99 5.76
C VAL A 54 8.37 7.75 5.76
N ASP A 55 8.88 8.16 4.60
CA ASP A 55 10.12 8.94 4.49
C ASP A 55 10.08 10.22 5.34
N GLU A 56 8.97 10.96 5.24
CA GLU A 56 8.78 12.18 6.02
C GLU A 56 8.69 11.90 7.52
N LEU A 57 8.06 10.79 7.91
CA LEU A 57 7.99 10.38 9.32
C LEU A 57 9.39 10.05 9.86
N VAL A 58 10.15 9.20 9.16
CA VAL A 58 11.54 8.82 9.51
C VAL A 58 12.39 10.07 9.71
N ARG A 59 12.34 11.01 8.74
CA ARG A 59 13.06 12.27 8.81
C ARG A 59 12.65 13.14 10.01
N ARG A 60 11.35 13.21 10.33
CA ARG A 60 10.84 14.04 11.45
C ARG A 60 11.22 13.50 12.82
N ILE A 61 11.23 12.19 12.97
CA ILE A 61 11.59 11.57 14.26
C ILE A 61 13.10 11.36 14.41
N GLY A 62 13.91 11.64 13.39
CA GLY A 62 15.36 11.54 13.45
C GLY A 62 15.86 10.11 13.53
N THR A 63 15.29 9.20 12.75
CA THR A 63 15.62 7.78 12.72
C THR A 63 16.13 7.33 11.36
N GLU A 64 16.83 8.20 10.63
CA GLU A 64 17.34 7.93 9.29
C GLU A 64 18.30 6.74 9.23
N ASP A 65 18.95 6.42 10.34
CA ASP A 65 19.86 5.27 10.48
C ASP A 65 19.13 3.98 10.92
N CYS A 66 17.81 4.00 11.08
CA CYS A 66 17.02 2.83 11.48
C CYS A 66 16.52 2.07 10.26
N GLU A 67 16.45 0.74 10.38
CA GLU A 67 15.85 -0.12 9.38
C GLU A 67 14.32 0.07 9.34
N VAL A 68 13.78 0.32 8.16
CA VAL A 68 12.35 0.48 7.91
C VAL A 68 11.76 -0.83 7.42
N THR A 69 10.83 -1.41 8.17
CA THR A 69 10.03 -2.57 7.76
C THR A 69 8.61 -2.12 7.40
N ALA A 70 8.16 -2.39 6.18
CA ALA A 70 6.82 -2.07 5.70
C ALA A 70 6.01 -3.34 5.41
N PHE A 71 4.70 -3.29 5.70
CA PHE A 71 3.75 -4.37 5.42
C PHE A 71 2.67 -3.88 4.46
N GLY A 72 2.23 -4.76 3.55
CA GLY A 72 1.18 -4.40 2.59
C GLY A 72 0.45 -5.58 1.99
N ASP A 73 -0.71 -5.28 1.37
CA ASP A 73 -1.57 -6.26 0.71
C ASP A 73 -2.10 -5.80 -0.66
N GLN A 74 -2.11 -4.49 -0.95
CA GLN A 74 -2.74 -3.91 -2.13
C GLN A 74 -1.77 -3.09 -3.00
N ILE A 75 -2.23 -2.77 -4.22
CA ILE A 75 -1.45 -2.06 -5.23
C ILE A 75 -0.91 -0.69 -4.74
N ASN A 76 -1.63 -0.02 -3.84
CA ASN A 76 -1.20 1.25 -3.25
C ASN A 76 -0.08 1.12 -2.22
N ASP A 77 0.35 -0.10 -1.90
CA ASP A 77 1.48 -0.40 -1.01
C ASP A 77 2.78 -0.67 -1.77
N VAL A 78 2.72 -0.83 -3.10
CA VAL A 78 3.86 -1.18 -3.95
C VAL A 78 5.04 -0.24 -3.75
N GLU A 79 4.81 1.08 -3.83
CA GLU A 79 5.87 2.07 -3.66
C GLU A 79 6.46 2.01 -2.24
N MET A 80 5.62 1.87 -1.22
CA MET A 80 6.05 1.78 0.18
C MET A 80 6.89 0.53 0.45
N LEU A 81 6.46 -0.64 -0.04
CA LEU A 81 7.24 -1.88 0.12
C LEU A 81 8.57 -1.82 -0.63
N SER A 82 8.58 -1.21 -1.83
CA SER A 82 9.79 -1.10 -2.65
C SER A 82 10.82 -0.12 -2.08
N SER A 83 10.39 0.89 -1.33
CA SER A 83 11.27 1.89 -0.71
C SER A 83 11.75 1.50 0.68
N ALA A 84 11.09 0.56 1.35
CA ALA A 84 11.49 0.08 2.66
C ALA A 84 12.71 -0.86 2.58
N ASP A 85 13.51 -0.92 3.64
CA ASP A 85 14.63 -1.88 3.76
C ASP A 85 14.10 -3.33 3.76
N ARG A 86 12.94 -3.53 4.38
CA ARG A 86 12.21 -4.82 4.38
C ARG A 86 10.76 -4.60 3.98
N GLY A 87 10.42 -4.88 2.72
CA GLY A 87 9.05 -4.87 2.23
C GLY A 87 8.40 -6.25 2.39
N ILE A 88 7.38 -6.37 3.24
CA ILE A 88 6.75 -7.64 3.59
C ILE A 88 5.32 -7.69 3.09
N ALA A 89 4.98 -8.68 2.26
CA ALA A 89 3.62 -8.91 1.80
C ALA A 89 2.93 -10.01 2.63
N VAL A 90 1.62 -9.87 2.85
CA VAL A 90 0.80 -10.95 3.40
C VAL A 90 0.45 -11.95 2.30
N ALA A 91 0.14 -13.21 2.66
CA ALA A 91 -0.13 -14.28 1.70
C ALA A 91 -1.32 -13.99 0.77
N ASN A 92 -2.32 -13.26 1.25
CA ASN A 92 -3.48 -12.83 0.48
C ASN A 92 -3.30 -11.47 -0.23
N ALA A 93 -2.08 -10.93 -0.28
CA ALA A 93 -1.76 -9.74 -1.07
C ALA A 93 -1.89 -10.00 -2.57
N THR A 94 -1.93 -8.93 -3.36
CA THR A 94 -1.91 -9.03 -4.82
C THR A 94 -0.67 -9.78 -5.32
N ALA A 95 -0.77 -10.45 -6.47
CA ALA A 95 0.34 -11.21 -7.04
C ALA A 95 1.56 -10.30 -7.31
N GLU A 96 1.32 -9.08 -7.77
CA GLU A 96 2.34 -8.06 -8.00
C GLU A 96 3.10 -7.72 -6.71
N LEU A 97 2.37 -7.43 -5.63
CA LEU A 97 2.98 -7.08 -4.36
C LEU A 97 3.79 -8.24 -3.77
N ARG A 98 3.28 -9.47 -3.85
CA ARG A 98 4.02 -10.66 -3.40
C ARG A 98 5.31 -10.91 -4.19
N ALA A 99 5.30 -10.57 -5.49
CA ALA A 99 6.47 -10.77 -6.36
C ALA A 99 7.62 -9.80 -6.05
N LEU A 100 7.31 -8.59 -5.58
CA LEU A 100 8.32 -7.57 -5.25
C LEU A 100 8.74 -7.58 -3.77
N ALA A 101 7.95 -8.20 -2.91
CA ALA A 101 8.24 -8.24 -1.47
C ALA A 101 9.54 -9.01 -1.17
N THR A 102 10.30 -8.54 -0.17
CA THR A 102 11.49 -9.26 0.33
C THR A 102 11.10 -10.55 1.04
N GLN A 103 9.88 -10.60 1.60
CA GLN A 103 9.32 -11.77 2.26
C GLN A 103 7.79 -11.78 2.14
N VAL A 104 7.22 -12.99 2.02
CA VAL A 104 5.78 -13.23 2.14
C VAL A 104 5.52 -13.98 3.45
N ILE A 105 4.60 -13.45 4.26
CA ILE A 105 4.16 -14.05 5.54
C ILE A 105 2.77 -14.67 5.40
N GLY A 106 2.17 -15.17 6.48
CA GLY A 106 0.80 -15.70 6.47
C GLY A 106 -0.26 -14.66 6.07
N SER A 107 -1.51 -15.09 5.98
CA SER A 107 -2.64 -14.21 5.66
C SER A 107 -2.84 -13.14 6.73
N ASN A 108 -3.34 -11.95 6.35
CA ASN A 108 -3.73 -10.91 7.30
C ASN A 108 -4.89 -11.35 8.24
N THR A 109 -5.67 -12.36 7.83
CA THR A 109 -6.74 -12.96 8.64
C THR A 109 -6.22 -13.91 9.73
N GLU A 110 -4.92 -14.18 9.78
CA GLU A 110 -4.26 -15.11 10.71
C GLU A 110 -3.33 -14.38 11.71
N ASP A 111 -3.52 -13.09 11.92
CA ASP A 111 -2.65 -12.26 12.74
C ASP A 111 -1.16 -12.32 12.36
N SER A 112 -0.87 -12.62 11.10
CA SER A 112 0.48 -12.92 10.63
C SER A 112 1.48 -11.76 10.81
N VAL A 113 1.03 -10.50 10.70
CA VAL A 113 1.86 -9.33 10.97
C VAL A 113 2.26 -9.28 12.44
N ALA A 114 1.30 -9.48 13.36
CA ALA A 114 1.59 -9.50 14.79
C ALA A 114 2.52 -10.66 15.19
N GLN A 115 2.34 -11.82 14.56
CA GLN A 115 3.21 -12.97 14.77
C GLN A 115 4.62 -12.73 14.24
N PHE A 116 4.74 -12.07 13.08
CA PHE A 116 6.03 -11.68 12.51
C PHE A 116 6.76 -10.71 13.44
N LEU A 117 6.11 -9.61 13.84
CA LEU A 117 6.70 -8.61 14.73
C LEU A 117 7.16 -9.20 16.06
N ARG A 118 6.39 -10.13 16.62
CA ARG A 118 6.78 -10.79 17.89
C ARG A 118 8.04 -11.63 17.75
N ARG A 119 8.23 -12.34 16.62
CA ARG A 119 9.42 -13.12 16.32
C ARG A 119 10.62 -12.22 16.06
N ASP A 120 10.43 -11.23 15.20
CA ASP A 120 11.48 -10.27 14.82
C ASP A 120 12.01 -9.50 16.03
N TRP A 121 11.11 -9.05 16.93
CA TRP A 121 11.49 -8.41 18.19
C TRP A 121 12.26 -9.34 19.13
N ALA A 122 11.86 -10.59 19.24
CA ALA A 122 12.54 -11.57 20.08
C ALA A 122 13.97 -11.89 19.59
N ASP A 123 14.18 -11.82 18.26
CA ASP A 123 15.50 -12.06 17.66
C ASP A 123 16.41 -10.83 17.76
N THR A 124 15.87 -9.62 17.72
CA THR A 124 16.61 -8.36 17.84
C THR A 124 17.00 -8.03 19.29
N ALA A 125 16.27 -8.56 20.28
CA ALA A 125 16.52 -8.32 21.71
C ALA A 125 17.58 -9.26 22.32
N ARG A 126 18.28 -10.07 21.53
CA ARG A 126 19.39 -10.95 21.92
C ARG A 126 20.72 -10.36 21.53
#